data_8afd02321f67fdee4d3a757574b7c3f9
#
_entry.id   8afd02321f67fdee4d3a757574b7c3f9
#
_cell.length_a   1.000
_cell.length_b   1.000
_cell.length_c   1.000
_cell.angle_alpha   90.00
_cell.angle_beta   90.00
_cell.angle_gamma   90.00
#
_symmetry.space_group_name_H-M   'P 1'
#
loop_
_entity.id
_entity.type
_entity.pdbx_description
1 polymer ?
#
loop_
_entity_poly.entity_id
_entity_poly.type
_entity_poly.pdbx_seq_one_letter_code
_entity_poly.pdbx_strand_id
1 'polypeptide(L)'
;MIQMSKKVSVSLMALVLLAMTATAGTNLAKSAKTSGVKWNPVMDAIIQVESEGNPRAVSGNSVGAMQITPILVKDCNEILKKQKSKKRYTMDDRYSVAKSKEMFLLIQSYYNRENSIEKAIRSWNGGVKYSVRATNRYYKKVMALMK
;
A
#
# COMPACT_ATOMS: atom_id res chain seq x y z
N MET A 1 18.42 78.17 -24.67
CA MET A 1 18.49 76.67 -24.91
C MET A 1 18.32 75.98 -23.62
N ILE A 2 17.13 75.39 -23.38
CA ILE A 2 16.76 74.74 -22.11
C ILE A 2 16.73 73.25 -22.37
N GLN A 3 17.66 72.50 -21.76
CA GLN A 3 17.67 71.09 -21.78
C GLN A 3 16.77 70.56 -20.64
N MET A 4 15.65 69.88 -20.99
CA MET A 4 14.82 69.18 -20.06
C MET A 4 15.36 67.79 -19.82
N SER A 5 15.85 67.53 -18.64
CA SER A 5 16.24 66.20 -18.17
C SER A 5 15.00 65.36 -17.82
N LYS A 6 14.78 64.28 -18.54
CA LYS A 6 13.73 63.26 -18.20
C LYS A 6 14.28 62.33 -17.16
N LYS A 7 13.71 62.39 -15.95
CA LYS A 7 13.96 61.41 -14.89
C LYS A 7 13.23 60.09 -15.26
N VAL A 8 14.00 59.05 -15.49
CA VAL A 8 13.48 57.68 -15.64
C VAL A 8 13.31 57.09 -14.24
N SER A 9 12.05 56.88 -13.85
CA SER A 9 11.71 56.17 -12.62
C SER A 9 11.86 54.67 -12.87
N VAL A 10 12.84 54.04 -12.24
CA VAL A 10 13.01 52.58 -12.24
C VAL A 10 12.14 52.03 -11.12
N SER A 11 11.01 51.46 -11.51
CA SER A 11 10.14 50.69 -10.59
C SER A 11 10.79 49.35 -10.28
N LEU A 12 11.23 49.18 -9.05
CA LEU A 12 11.81 47.96 -8.53
C LEU A 12 10.69 46.94 -8.28
N MET A 13 10.45 46.06 -9.25
CA MET A 13 9.51 44.97 -9.13
C MET A 13 10.20 43.84 -8.34
N ALA A 14 9.89 43.74 -7.05
CA ALA A 14 10.35 42.63 -6.20
C ALA A 14 9.67 41.31 -6.64
N LEU A 15 10.47 40.47 -7.30
CA LEU A 15 10.06 39.10 -7.67
C LEU A 15 10.13 38.22 -6.42
N VAL A 16 8.98 38.00 -5.78
CA VAL A 16 8.85 37.00 -4.69
C VAL A 16 8.86 35.62 -5.33
N LEU A 17 10.02 34.98 -5.31
CA LEU A 17 10.14 33.56 -5.67
C LEU A 17 9.56 32.73 -4.53
N LEU A 18 8.29 32.31 -4.65
CA LEU A 18 7.66 31.35 -3.75
C LEU A 18 8.20 29.96 -4.09
N ALA A 19 9.19 29.49 -3.32
CA ALA A 19 9.69 28.14 -3.41
C ALA A 19 8.60 27.17 -2.94
N MET A 20 7.86 26.59 -3.88
CA MET A 20 7.00 25.43 -3.61
C MET A 20 7.89 24.20 -3.43
N THR A 21 8.21 23.89 -2.18
CA THR A 21 8.72 22.56 -1.82
C THR A 21 7.60 21.55 -1.98
N ALA A 22 7.61 20.86 -3.11
CA ALA A 22 6.73 19.72 -3.34
C ALA A 22 7.16 18.57 -2.43
N THR A 23 6.51 18.43 -1.29
CA THR A 23 6.58 17.22 -0.45
C THR A 23 5.81 16.08 -1.15
N ALA A 24 6.48 15.41 -2.08
CA ALA A 24 6.00 14.18 -2.70
C ALA A 24 6.24 12.99 -1.76
N GLY A 25 5.50 12.90 -0.68
CA GLY A 25 5.76 11.86 0.33
C GLY A 25 4.57 11.26 1.07
N THR A 26 3.32 11.59 0.75
CA THR A 26 2.21 11.20 1.65
C THR A 26 0.93 10.68 0.99
N ASN A 27 0.92 10.33 -0.28
CA ASN A 27 -0.34 9.96 -0.94
C ASN A 27 -0.77 8.50 -0.78
N LEU A 28 0.12 7.58 -0.33
CA LEU A 28 -0.27 6.18 -0.09
C LEU A 28 -1.05 5.99 1.23
N ALA A 29 -0.74 6.80 2.25
CA ALA A 29 -1.45 6.76 3.53
C ALA A 29 -2.84 7.39 3.47
N LYS A 30 -3.10 8.27 2.50
CA LYS A 30 -4.36 9.01 2.38
C LYS A 30 -5.48 8.19 1.74
N SER A 31 -5.16 7.17 0.91
CA SER A 31 -6.16 6.29 0.30
C SER A 31 -6.71 5.24 1.27
N ALA A 32 -5.97 4.89 2.33
CA ALA A 32 -6.42 3.93 3.34
C ALA A 32 -7.37 4.54 4.39
N LYS A 33 -7.56 5.87 4.41
CA LYS A 33 -8.37 6.57 5.43
C LYS A 33 -9.88 6.60 5.13
N THR A 34 -10.34 6.09 4.00
CA THR A 34 -11.76 6.20 3.59
C THR A 34 -12.60 4.97 3.87
N SER A 35 -12.00 3.86 4.32
CA SER A 35 -12.77 2.69 4.75
C SER A 35 -12.81 2.63 6.27
N GLY A 36 -13.98 2.60 6.87
CA GLY A 36 -14.16 2.40 8.31
C GLY A 36 -13.63 1.04 8.83
N VAL A 37 -12.98 0.23 7.98
CA VAL A 37 -12.42 -1.08 8.31
C VAL A 37 -11.03 -0.92 8.95
N LYS A 38 -10.88 -1.48 10.13
CA LYS A 38 -9.58 -1.61 10.80
C LYS A 38 -8.85 -2.84 10.25
N TRP A 39 -7.92 -2.63 9.32
CA TRP A 39 -7.17 -3.73 8.68
C TRP A 39 -6.10 -4.36 9.58
N ASN A 40 -5.58 -3.66 10.59
CA ASN A 40 -4.53 -4.18 11.46
C ASN A 40 -4.92 -5.51 12.14
N PRO A 41 -6.10 -5.64 12.77
CA PRO A 41 -6.50 -6.93 13.36
C PRO A 41 -6.58 -8.06 12.34
N VAL A 42 -7.02 -7.77 11.10
CA VAL A 42 -7.08 -8.77 10.01
C VAL A 42 -5.68 -9.23 9.63
N MET A 43 -4.77 -8.28 9.40
CA MET A 43 -3.38 -8.57 9.01
C MET A 43 -2.63 -9.32 10.11
N ASP A 44 -2.83 -8.93 11.38
CA ASP A 44 -2.17 -9.59 12.52
C ASP A 44 -2.67 -11.03 12.69
N ALA A 45 -3.97 -11.28 12.52
CA ALA A 45 -4.53 -12.61 12.53
C ALA A 45 -4.02 -13.46 11.35
N ILE A 46 -3.92 -12.90 10.15
CA ILE A 46 -3.31 -13.57 8.99
C ILE A 46 -1.85 -13.94 9.28
N ILE A 47 -1.05 -13.02 9.79
CA ILE A 47 0.36 -13.26 10.17
C ILE A 47 0.45 -14.44 11.13
N GLN A 48 -0.42 -14.48 12.12
CA GLN A 48 -0.42 -15.56 13.11
C GLN A 48 -0.77 -16.93 12.48
N VAL A 49 -1.73 -16.97 11.56
CA VAL A 49 -2.12 -18.22 10.85
C VAL A 49 -1.06 -18.68 9.87
N GLU A 50 -0.40 -17.74 9.16
CA GLU A 50 0.57 -18.04 8.10
C GLU A 50 1.94 -18.50 8.63
N SER A 51 2.41 -17.90 9.72
CA SER A 51 3.80 -18.08 10.15
C SER A 51 4.02 -18.00 11.66
N GLU A 52 2.96 -17.89 12.47
CA GLU A 52 3.07 -17.61 13.91
C GLU A 52 3.91 -16.34 14.20
N GLY A 53 3.90 -15.39 13.27
CA GLY A 53 4.65 -14.14 13.38
C GLY A 53 6.10 -14.21 12.86
N ASN A 54 6.56 -15.35 12.33
CA ASN A 54 7.94 -15.51 11.88
C ASN A 54 8.21 -14.79 10.54
N PRO A 55 9.00 -13.70 10.54
CA PRO A 55 9.28 -12.95 9.31
C PRO A 55 10.22 -13.70 8.35
N ARG A 56 10.84 -14.79 8.80
CA ARG A 56 11.73 -15.63 8.00
C ARG A 56 11.13 -16.97 7.61
N ALA A 57 9.85 -17.19 7.85
CA ALA A 57 9.16 -18.41 7.46
C ALA A 57 9.25 -18.64 5.94
N VAL A 58 9.47 -19.90 5.55
CA VAL A 58 9.52 -20.33 4.15
C VAL A 58 8.66 -21.57 3.99
N SER A 59 7.72 -21.55 3.04
CA SER A 59 6.88 -22.69 2.66
C SER A 59 6.71 -22.70 1.13
N GLY A 60 7.48 -23.55 0.47
CA GLY A 60 7.54 -23.55 -0.99
C GLY A 60 7.98 -22.19 -1.54
N ASN A 61 7.15 -21.58 -2.38
CA ASN A 61 7.38 -20.25 -2.94
C ASN A 61 6.92 -19.08 -2.06
N SER A 62 6.25 -19.39 -0.94
CA SER A 62 5.72 -18.40 -0.01
C SER A 62 6.74 -18.11 1.08
N VAL A 63 6.99 -16.84 1.38
CA VAL A 63 7.97 -16.46 2.40
C VAL A 63 7.49 -15.30 3.28
N GLY A 64 8.12 -15.18 4.45
CA GLY A 64 7.89 -14.10 5.39
C GLY A 64 6.65 -14.27 6.25
N ALA A 65 6.38 -13.27 7.08
CA ALA A 65 5.32 -13.33 8.08
C ALA A 65 3.92 -13.55 7.48
N MET A 66 3.67 -13.01 6.28
CA MET A 66 2.38 -13.13 5.58
C MET A 66 2.40 -14.13 4.43
N GLN A 67 3.47 -14.95 4.30
CA GLN A 67 3.62 -15.99 3.28
C GLN A 67 3.37 -15.48 1.86
N ILE A 68 4.07 -14.39 1.50
CA ILE A 68 3.91 -13.74 0.21
C ILE A 68 4.63 -14.53 -0.90
N THR A 69 3.91 -14.76 -2.01
CA THR A 69 4.45 -15.41 -3.20
C THR A 69 5.11 -14.41 -4.16
N PRO A 70 6.02 -14.84 -5.05
CA PRO A 70 6.55 -14.00 -6.13
C PRO A 70 5.47 -13.43 -7.05
N ILE A 71 4.38 -14.17 -7.26
CA ILE A 71 3.25 -13.73 -8.09
C ILE A 71 2.57 -12.52 -7.44
N LEU A 72 2.37 -12.52 -6.13
CA LEU A 72 1.77 -11.39 -5.42
C LEU A 72 2.64 -10.14 -5.51
N VAL A 73 3.97 -10.26 -5.40
CA VAL A 73 4.89 -9.11 -5.60
C VAL A 73 4.75 -8.54 -7.01
N LYS A 74 4.68 -9.41 -8.03
CA LYS A 74 4.47 -8.99 -9.42
C LYS A 74 3.14 -8.26 -9.58
N ASP A 75 2.06 -8.79 -9.02
CA ASP A 75 0.72 -8.19 -9.09
C ASP A 75 0.70 -6.81 -8.40
N CYS A 76 1.30 -6.67 -7.22
CA CYS A 76 1.48 -5.38 -6.56
C CYS A 76 2.21 -4.37 -7.45
N ASN A 77 3.29 -4.78 -8.12
CA ASN A 77 4.04 -3.91 -9.01
C ASN A 77 3.25 -3.51 -10.27
N GLU A 78 2.42 -4.39 -10.82
CA GLU A 78 1.53 -4.06 -11.94
C GLU A 78 0.44 -3.07 -11.50
N ILE A 79 -0.13 -3.23 -10.30
CA ILE A 79 -1.07 -2.26 -9.72
C ILE A 79 -0.41 -0.89 -9.58
N LEU A 80 0.79 -0.83 -9.00
CA LEU A 80 1.54 0.41 -8.84
C LEU A 80 1.87 1.07 -10.17
N LYS A 81 2.20 0.29 -11.19
CA LYS A 81 2.43 0.77 -12.56
C LYS A 81 1.17 1.41 -13.15
N LYS A 82 0.01 0.76 -13.03
CA LYS A 82 -1.28 1.30 -13.46
C LYS A 82 -1.64 2.60 -12.73
N GLN A 83 -1.25 2.72 -11.47
CA GLN A 83 -1.41 3.94 -10.66
C GLN A 83 -0.36 5.02 -10.96
N LYS A 84 0.54 4.79 -11.93
CA LYS A 84 1.65 5.70 -12.27
C LYS A 84 2.58 5.99 -11.07
N SER A 85 2.64 5.08 -10.11
CA SER A 85 3.52 5.18 -8.95
C SER A 85 4.96 4.84 -9.33
N LYS A 86 5.92 5.54 -8.74
CA LYS A 86 7.36 5.21 -8.85
C LYS A 86 7.79 4.09 -7.89
N LYS A 87 6.95 3.77 -6.90
CA LYS A 87 7.23 2.71 -5.93
C LYS A 87 7.26 1.34 -6.61
N ARG A 88 8.17 0.47 -6.14
CA ARG A 88 8.25 -0.94 -6.54
C ARG A 88 8.61 -1.77 -5.32
N TYR A 89 8.05 -2.98 -5.27
CA TYR A 89 8.42 -4.01 -4.30
C TYR A 89 9.44 -4.97 -4.92
N THR A 90 10.37 -5.42 -4.11
CA THR A 90 11.37 -6.44 -4.44
C THR A 90 10.99 -7.80 -3.85
N MET A 91 11.69 -8.86 -4.23
CA MET A 91 11.47 -10.18 -3.63
C MET A 91 11.86 -10.21 -2.15
N ASP A 92 12.86 -9.41 -1.74
CA ASP A 92 13.32 -9.32 -0.35
C ASP A 92 12.32 -8.58 0.55
N ASP A 93 11.49 -7.71 0.00
CA ASP A 93 10.44 -7.01 0.75
C ASP A 93 9.42 -7.98 1.39
N ARG A 94 9.34 -9.23 0.91
CA ARG A 94 8.47 -10.27 1.47
C ARG A 94 8.86 -10.68 2.89
N TYR A 95 10.13 -10.49 3.26
CA TYR A 95 10.63 -10.75 4.63
C TYR A 95 10.40 -9.58 5.58
N SER A 96 9.99 -8.43 5.09
CA SER A 96 9.63 -7.27 5.91
C SER A 96 8.15 -7.31 6.27
N VAL A 97 7.82 -7.40 7.56
CA VAL A 97 6.42 -7.37 8.05
C VAL A 97 5.72 -6.09 7.58
N ALA A 98 6.39 -4.94 7.67
CA ALA A 98 5.83 -3.67 7.25
C ALA A 98 5.51 -3.64 5.74
N LYS A 99 6.43 -4.11 4.90
CA LYS A 99 6.22 -4.20 3.45
C LYS A 99 5.15 -5.22 3.08
N SER A 100 5.09 -6.34 3.79
CA SER A 100 4.05 -7.35 3.62
C SER A 100 2.65 -6.78 3.90
N LYS A 101 2.50 -6.02 4.98
CA LYS A 101 1.26 -5.30 5.31
C LYS A 101 0.92 -4.23 4.25
N GLU A 102 1.90 -3.49 3.75
CA GLU A 102 1.68 -2.54 2.64
C GLU A 102 1.18 -3.24 1.37
N MET A 103 1.76 -4.39 1.00
CA MET A 103 1.30 -5.20 -0.14
C MET A 103 -0.12 -5.71 0.06
N PHE A 104 -0.45 -6.19 1.26
CA PHE A 104 -1.83 -6.58 1.59
C PHE A 104 -2.80 -5.42 1.36
N LEU A 105 -2.53 -4.25 1.91
CA LEU A 105 -3.39 -3.08 1.78
C LEU A 105 -3.54 -2.64 0.31
N LEU A 106 -2.48 -2.72 -0.47
CA LEU A 106 -2.50 -2.40 -1.90
C LEU A 106 -3.44 -3.36 -2.66
N ILE A 107 -3.34 -4.67 -2.41
CA ILE A 107 -4.20 -5.69 -3.00
C ILE A 107 -5.66 -5.46 -2.61
N GLN A 108 -5.94 -5.19 -1.32
CA GLN A 108 -7.31 -4.93 -0.88
C GLN A 108 -7.87 -3.66 -1.51
N SER A 109 -7.11 -2.59 -1.59
CA SER A 109 -7.56 -1.33 -2.22
C SER A 109 -7.93 -1.50 -3.70
N TYR A 110 -7.33 -2.44 -4.38
CA TYR A 110 -7.53 -2.69 -5.81
C TYR A 110 -8.64 -3.69 -6.11
N TYR A 111 -8.65 -4.84 -5.41
CA TYR A 111 -9.56 -5.95 -5.69
C TYR A 111 -10.77 -6.06 -4.75
N ASN A 112 -10.75 -5.36 -3.60
CA ASN A 112 -11.77 -5.44 -2.55
C ASN A 112 -12.31 -4.05 -2.20
N ARG A 113 -12.89 -3.38 -3.19
CA ARG A 113 -13.35 -1.98 -3.04
C ARG A 113 -14.49 -1.82 -2.04
N GLU A 114 -15.27 -2.88 -1.81
CA GLU A 114 -16.31 -2.95 -0.79
C GLU A 114 -15.76 -3.08 0.64
N ASN A 115 -14.44 -3.29 0.78
CA ASN A 115 -13.76 -3.47 2.07
C ASN A 115 -14.31 -4.65 2.90
N SER A 116 -14.70 -5.73 2.25
CA SER A 116 -15.17 -6.95 2.90
C SER A 116 -14.02 -7.69 3.59
N ILE A 117 -14.12 -7.88 4.91
CA ILE A 117 -13.15 -8.65 5.70
C ILE A 117 -13.13 -10.10 5.24
N GLU A 118 -14.30 -10.71 5.01
CA GLU A 118 -14.39 -12.09 4.52
C GLU A 118 -13.69 -12.26 3.19
N LYS A 119 -13.93 -11.36 2.23
CA LYS A 119 -13.28 -11.39 0.93
C LYS A 119 -11.77 -11.22 1.06
N ALA A 120 -11.31 -10.32 1.92
CA ALA A 120 -9.89 -10.12 2.16
C ALA A 120 -9.20 -11.40 2.66
N ILE A 121 -9.77 -12.06 3.67
CA ILE A 121 -9.22 -13.27 4.24
C ILE A 121 -9.24 -14.42 3.23
N ARG A 122 -10.38 -14.65 2.56
CA ARG A 122 -10.53 -15.76 1.61
C ARG A 122 -9.65 -15.58 0.38
N SER A 123 -9.58 -14.36 -0.16
CA SER A 123 -8.74 -14.08 -1.33
C SER A 123 -7.24 -14.12 -1.01
N TRP A 124 -6.83 -13.85 0.23
CA TRP A 124 -5.44 -14.02 0.65
C TRP A 124 -4.98 -15.47 0.52
N ASN A 125 -5.82 -16.42 0.96
CA ASN A 125 -5.52 -17.85 0.90
C ASN A 125 -5.78 -18.47 -0.48
N GLY A 126 -6.89 -18.11 -1.13
CA GLY A 126 -7.37 -18.78 -2.35
C GLY A 126 -7.26 -17.96 -3.65
N GLY A 127 -6.68 -16.76 -3.58
CA GLY A 127 -6.62 -15.83 -4.72
C GLY A 127 -7.94 -15.12 -5.00
N VAL A 128 -7.94 -14.22 -5.98
CA VAL A 128 -9.11 -13.37 -6.31
C VAL A 128 -10.35 -14.18 -6.71
N LYS A 129 -10.15 -15.36 -7.30
CA LYS A 129 -11.24 -16.30 -7.70
C LYS A 129 -11.44 -17.43 -6.71
N TYR A 130 -11.24 -17.20 -5.42
CA TYR A 130 -11.32 -18.21 -4.38
C TYR A 130 -12.66 -18.98 -4.37
N SER A 131 -12.59 -20.22 -3.90
CA SER A 131 -13.76 -21.01 -3.53
C SER A 131 -14.08 -20.82 -2.05
N VAL A 132 -15.33 -20.47 -1.73
CA VAL A 132 -15.79 -20.35 -0.33
C VAL A 132 -15.57 -21.64 0.42
N ARG A 133 -15.90 -22.80 -0.19
CA ARG A 133 -15.73 -24.13 0.41
C ARG A 133 -14.25 -24.41 0.70
N ALA A 134 -13.37 -24.18 -0.28
CA ALA A 134 -11.95 -24.48 -0.14
C ALA A 134 -11.26 -23.60 0.92
N THR A 135 -11.66 -22.32 1.02
CA THR A 135 -11.06 -21.35 1.96
C THR A 135 -11.71 -21.32 3.34
N ASN A 136 -12.75 -22.16 3.57
CA ASN A 136 -13.56 -22.06 4.81
C ASN A 136 -12.75 -22.37 6.08
N ARG A 137 -11.88 -23.38 6.03
CA ARG A 137 -11.01 -23.73 7.17
C ARG A 137 -10.04 -22.58 7.51
N TYR A 138 -9.43 -21.98 6.49
CA TYR A 138 -8.54 -20.84 6.67
C TYR A 138 -9.29 -19.64 7.23
N TYR A 139 -10.42 -19.27 6.63
CA TYR A 139 -11.27 -18.18 7.10
C TYR A 139 -11.63 -18.31 8.58
N LYS A 140 -12.10 -19.51 9.01
CA LYS A 140 -12.45 -19.75 10.42
C LYS A 140 -11.26 -19.59 11.36
N LYS A 141 -10.04 -20.02 10.95
CA LYS A 141 -8.83 -19.86 11.76
C LYS A 141 -8.48 -18.39 11.95
N VAL A 142 -8.50 -17.59 10.87
CA VAL A 142 -8.21 -16.15 10.95
C VAL A 142 -9.25 -15.45 11.81
N MET A 143 -10.55 -15.71 11.61
CA MET A 143 -11.62 -15.07 12.36
C MET A 143 -11.56 -15.41 13.87
N ALA A 144 -11.11 -16.61 14.24
CA ALA A 144 -10.93 -16.98 15.65
C ALA A 144 -9.84 -16.19 16.38
N LEU A 145 -8.88 -15.63 15.64
CA LEU A 145 -7.77 -14.80 16.15
C LEU A 145 -8.06 -13.30 16.08
N MET A 146 -9.08 -12.91 15.36
CA MET A 146 -9.54 -11.52 15.32
C MET A 146 -10.34 -11.21 16.58
N LYS A 147 -9.72 -10.55 17.53
CA LYS A 147 -10.33 -10.08 18.79
C LYS A 147 -10.56 -8.57 18.76
#